data_b2604728981038bbf1f0148f3ac9cf4b
#
_entry.id   b2604728981038bbf1f0148f3ac9cf4b
#
_cell.length_a   1.000
_cell.length_b   1.000
_cell.length_c   1.000
_cell.angle_alpha   90.00
_cell.angle_beta   90.00
_cell.angle_gamma   90.00
#
_symmetry.space_group_name_H-M   'P 1'
#
loop_
_entity.id
_entity.type
_entity.pdbx_description
1 polymer ?
#
loop_
_entity_poly.entity_id
_entity_poly.type
_entity_poly.pdbx_seq_one_letter_code
_entity_poly.pdbx_strand_id
1 'polypeptide(L)'
;MTGSESEELVLLKRRVIDLISKFEKLKGDNRQLRSENEKLRYELKAETTKLDELEREYDRLKLSGAILGDGEHSQEAKKRINNLVREIDNCIALLNNI
;
A
#
# COMPACT_ATOMS: atom_id res chain seq x y z
N MET A 1 60.02 8.51 7.06
CA MET A 1 59.55 7.18 6.69
C MET A 1 58.40 6.71 7.53
N THR A 2 58.53 6.75 8.84
CA THR A 2 57.46 6.40 9.74
C THR A 2 56.27 7.35 9.76
N GLY A 3 56.47 8.62 9.38
CA GLY A 3 55.40 9.62 9.33
C GLY A 3 54.34 9.41 8.23
N SER A 4 54.75 9.05 7.01
CA SER A 4 53.83 8.85 5.92
C SER A 4 53.07 7.54 6.03
N GLU A 5 53.69 6.49 6.52
CA GLU A 5 53.03 5.21 6.82
C GLU A 5 52.01 5.37 7.95
N SER A 6 52.33 6.14 8.97
CA SER A 6 51.45 6.44 10.07
C SER A 6 50.24 7.25 9.63
N GLU A 7 50.45 8.24 8.75
CA GLU A 7 49.37 9.04 8.17
C GLU A 7 48.45 8.19 7.28
N GLU A 8 49.01 7.31 6.46
CA GLU A 8 48.25 6.39 5.60
C GLU A 8 47.45 5.41 6.48
N LEU A 9 48.00 4.95 7.58
CA LEU A 9 47.33 4.04 8.52
C LEU A 9 46.17 4.73 9.23
N VAL A 10 46.35 5.98 9.65
CA VAL A 10 45.30 6.80 10.25
C VAL A 10 44.16 7.03 9.23
N LEU A 11 44.53 7.33 8.01
CA LEU A 11 43.54 7.56 6.94
C LEU A 11 42.77 6.28 6.62
N LEU A 12 43.45 5.15 6.61
CA LEU A 12 42.81 3.84 6.37
C LEU A 12 41.85 3.49 7.50
N LYS A 13 42.27 3.69 8.74
CA LYS A 13 41.40 3.49 9.92
C LYS A 13 40.14 4.34 9.83
N ARG A 14 40.29 5.60 9.46
CA ARG A 14 39.18 6.54 9.32
C ARG A 14 38.19 6.06 8.24
N ARG A 15 38.71 5.60 7.10
CA ARG A 15 37.90 5.05 6.02
C ARG A 15 37.16 3.78 6.44
N VAL A 16 37.83 2.92 7.20
CA VAL A 16 37.20 1.68 7.72
C VAL A 16 36.08 2.02 8.70
N ILE A 17 36.29 2.96 9.59
CA ILE A 17 35.29 3.42 10.54
C ILE A 17 34.08 4.01 9.81
N ASP A 18 34.32 4.86 8.80
CA ASP A 18 33.27 5.45 7.98
C ASP A 18 32.47 4.36 7.23
N LEU A 19 33.16 3.37 6.71
CA LEU A 19 32.54 2.26 6.01
C LEU A 19 31.65 1.43 6.93
N ILE A 20 32.13 1.14 8.13
CA ILE A 20 31.36 0.42 9.16
C ILE A 20 30.13 1.21 9.56
N SER A 21 30.29 2.52 9.76
CA SER A 21 29.18 3.43 10.08
C SER A 21 28.11 3.43 8.98
N LYS A 22 28.53 3.54 7.73
CA LYS A 22 27.63 3.47 6.57
C LYS A 22 26.95 2.11 6.47
N PHE A 23 27.68 1.05 6.72
CA PHE A 23 27.14 -0.31 6.71
C PHE A 23 26.05 -0.48 7.76
N GLU A 24 26.29 -0.01 8.98
CA GLU A 24 25.32 -0.09 10.05
C GLU A 24 24.07 0.73 9.75
N LYS A 25 24.25 1.91 9.17
CA LYS A 25 23.15 2.76 8.74
C LYS A 25 22.32 2.07 7.66
N LEU A 26 22.97 1.50 6.66
CA LEU A 26 22.29 0.76 5.57
C LEU A 26 21.56 -0.47 6.11
N LYS A 27 22.16 -1.15 7.09
CA LYS A 27 21.54 -2.30 7.75
C LYS A 27 20.28 -1.89 8.51
N GLY A 28 20.33 -0.76 9.21
CA GLY A 28 19.18 -0.17 9.88
C GLY A 28 18.09 0.23 8.91
N ASP A 29 18.45 0.93 7.85
CA ASP A 29 17.53 1.34 6.79
C ASP A 29 16.89 0.12 6.12
N ASN A 30 17.68 -0.92 5.89
CA ASN A 30 17.19 -2.17 5.30
C ASN A 30 16.15 -2.84 6.18
N ARG A 31 16.40 -2.91 7.48
CA ARG A 31 15.44 -3.46 8.45
C ARG A 31 14.15 -2.67 8.47
N GLN A 32 14.27 -1.35 8.49
CA GLN A 32 13.12 -0.45 8.47
C GLN A 32 12.30 -0.62 7.20
N LEU A 33 12.97 -0.64 6.05
CA LEU A 33 12.31 -0.84 4.75
C LEU A 33 11.63 -2.20 4.65
N ARG A 34 12.24 -3.24 5.17
CA ARG A 34 11.63 -4.58 5.22
C ARG A 34 10.37 -4.58 6.08
N SER A 35 10.44 -3.94 7.23
CA SER A 35 9.29 -3.83 8.14
C SER A 35 8.15 -3.05 7.49
N GLU A 36 8.46 -1.91 6.87
CA GLU A 36 7.49 -1.11 6.13
C GLU A 36 6.90 -1.89 4.94
N ASN A 37 7.74 -2.65 4.25
CA ASN A 37 7.31 -3.48 3.11
C ASN A 37 6.32 -4.56 3.57
N GLU A 38 6.60 -5.24 4.66
CA GLU A 38 5.69 -6.23 5.24
C GLU A 38 4.36 -5.61 5.65
N LYS A 39 4.43 -4.45 6.29
CA LYS A 39 3.24 -3.71 6.70
C LYS A 39 2.39 -3.31 5.50
N LEU A 40 3.03 -2.76 4.46
CA LEU A 40 2.35 -2.36 3.24
C LEU A 40 1.74 -3.55 2.50
N ARG A 41 2.42 -4.67 2.48
CA ARG A 41 1.89 -5.92 1.88
C ARG A 41 0.67 -6.41 2.64
N TYR A 42 0.70 -6.33 3.96
CA TYR A 42 -0.43 -6.71 4.80
C TYR A 42 -1.63 -5.79 4.55
N GLU A 43 -1.39 -4.49 4.52
CA GLU A 43 -2.43 -3.49 4.22
C GLU A 43 -3.02 -3.69 2.82
N LEU A 44 -2.16 -3.95 1.83
CA LEU A 44 -2.59 -4.22 0.46
C LEU A 44 -3.48 -5.45 0.38
N LYS A 45 -3.10 -6.51 1.08
CA LYS A 45 -3.89 -7.74 1.12
C LYS A 45 -5.25 -7.52 1.77
N ALA A 46 -5.30 -6.75 2.86
CA ALA A 46 -6.54 -6.39 3.54
C ALA A 46 -7.44 -5.56 2.63
N GLU A 47 -6.88 -4.56 1.95
CA GLU A 47 -7.61 -3.72 1.01
C GLU A 47 -8.12 -4.51 -0.21
N THR A 48 -7.32 -5.44 -0.72
CA THR A 48 -7.71 -6.32 -1.82
C THR A 48 -8.88 -7.21 -1.43
N THR A 49 -8.86 -7.76 -0.21
CA THR A 49 -9.96 -8.56 0.33
C THR A 49 -11.24 -7.73 0.46
N LYS A 50 -11.12 -6.53 0.98
CA LYS A 50 -12.23 -5.57 1.06
C LYS A 50 -12.81 -5.25 -0.31
N LEU A 51 -11.95 -5.04 -1.29
CA LEU A 51 -12.36 -4.76 -2.65
C LEU A 51 -13.16 -5.93 -3.25
N ASP A 52 -12.69 -7.16 -3.04
CA ASP A 52 -13.39 -8.35 -3.50
C ASP A 52 -14.77 -8.48 -2.85
N GLU A 53 -14.88 -8.21 -1.56
CA GLU A 53 -16.15 -8.20 -0.84
C GLU A 53 -17.09 -7.14 -1.38
N LEU A 54 -16.60 -5.94 -1.63
CA LEU A 54 -17.38 -4.84 -2.20
C LEU A 54 -17.86 -5.17 -3.62
N GLU A 55 -17.02 -5.79 -4.44
CA GLU A 55 -17.39 -6.23 -5.78
C GLU A 55 -18.53 -7.26 -5.75
N ARG A 56 -18.47 -8.20 -4.81
CA ARG A 56 -19.53 -9.19 -4.62
C ARG A 56 -20.84 -8.53 -4.19
N GLU A 57 -20.77 -7.59 -3.27
CA GLU A 57 -21.94 -6.83 -2.84
C GLU A 57 -22.52 -5.98 -3.97
N TYR A 58 -21.66 -5.36 -4.76
CA TYR A 58 -22.04 -4.61 -5.95
C TYR A 58 -22.79 -5.49 -6.94
N ASP A 59 -22.26 -6.66 -7.26
CA ASP A 59 -22.90 -7.60 -8.17
C ASP A 59 -24.26 -8.08 -7.62
N ARG A 60 -24.32 -8.32 -6.31
CA ARG A 60 -25.55 -8.75 -5.64
C ARG A 60 -26.60 -7.64 -5.68
N LEU A 61 -26.21 -6.39 -5.46
CA LEU A 61 -27.09 -5.23 -5.54
C LEU A 61 -27.58 -4.98 -6.95
N LYS A 62 -26.73 -5.15 -7.94
CA LYS A 62 -27.11 -5.08 -9.36
C LYS A 62 -28.19 -6.11 -9.70
N LEU A 63 -27.99 -7.34 -9.25
CA LEU A 63 -28.96 -8.42 -9.44
C LEU A 63 -30.26 -8.11 -8.71
N SER A 64 -30.20 -7.64 -7.48
CA SER A 64 -31.38 -7.24 -6.70
C SER A 64 -32.11 -6.09 -7.36
N GLY A 65 -31.38 -5.09 -7.84
CA GLY A 65 -31.97 -3.94 -8.57
C GLY A 65 -32.63 -4.34 -9.87
N ALA A 66 -32.13 -5.37 -10.54
CA ALA A 66 -32.74 -5.91 -11.76
C ALA A 66 -34.02 -6.70 -11.46
N ILE A 67 -34.11 -7.35 -10.28
CA ILE A 67 -35.26 -8.16 -9.87
C ILE A 67 -36.38 -7.29 -9.29
N LEU A 68 -36.05 -6.20 -8.58
CA LEU A 68 -37.01 -5.30 -7.92
C LEU A 68 -37.63 -4.26 -8.86
N GLY A 69 -37.83 -4.60 -10.10
CA GLY A 69 -38.04 -3.72 -11.23
C GLY A 69 -39.18 -2.72 -11.26
N ASP A 70 -40.29 -2.81 -10.53
CA ASP A 70 -41.42 -1.90 -10.73
C ASP A 70 -42.18 -1.52 -9.47
N GLY A 71 -42.07 -0.27 -9.03
CA GLY A 71 -42.82 0.31 -7.91
C GLY A 71 -42.17 1.59 -7.37
N GLU A 72 -42.94 2.37 -6.60
CA GLU A 72 -42.46 3.63 -6.01
C GLU A 72 -41.27 3.43 -5.08
N HIS A 73 -41.26 2.32 -4.36
CA HIS A 73 -40.12 1.94 -3.50
C HIS A 73 -38.87 1.55 -4.31
N SER A 74 -39.06 1.11 -5.57
CA SER A 74 -37.96 0.71 -6.42
C SER A 74 -37.16 1.91 -6.93
N GLN A 75 -37.77 3.08 -7.10
CA GLN A 75 -37.04 4.29 -7.53
C GLN A 75 -36.10 4.81 -6.45
N GLU A 76 -36.53 4.83 -5.18
CA GLU A 76 -35.64 5.19 -4.06
C GLU A 76 -34.53 4.16 -3.89
N ALA A 77 -34.87 2.89 -3.97
CA ALA A 77 -33.90 1.80 -3.89
C ALA A 77 -32.87 1.88 -5.04
N LYS A 78 -33.33 2.14 -6.25
CA LYS A 78 -32.46 2.36 -7.43
C LYS A 78 -31.53 3.55 -7.22
N LYS A 79 -32.05 4.64 -6.66
CA LYS A 79 -31.28 5.84 -6.39
C LYS A 79 -30.18 5.58 -5.35
N ARG A 80 -30.49 4.86 -4.28
CA ARG A 80 -29.53 4.45 -3.25
C ARG A 80 -28.47 3.51 -3.81
N ILE A 81 -28.92 2.54 -4.60
CA ILE A 81 -28.03 1.59 -5.28
C ILE A 81 -27.11 2.32 -6.24
N ASN A 82 -27.63 3.25 -7.05
CA ASN A 82 -26.82 4.03 -7.98
C ASN A 82 -25.78 4.89 -7.25
N ASN A 83 -26.13 5.47 -6.11
CA ASN A 83 -25.19 6.25 -5.31
C ASN A 83 -24.09 5.36 -4.72
N LEU A 84 -24.45 4.18 -4.20
CA LEU A 84 -23.51 3.18 -3.70
C LEU A 84 -22.57 2.70 -4.80
N VAL A 85 -23.13 2.40 -5.96
CA VAL A 85 -22.35 1.98 -7.15
C VAL A 85 -21.34 3.06 -7.53
N ARG A 86 -21.72 4.32 -7.53
CA ARG A 86 -20.81 5.44 -7.81
C ARG A 86 -19.69 5.53 -6.80
N GLU A 87 -20.01 5.37 -5.52
CA GLU A 87 -18.99 5.39 -4.47
C GLU A 87 -18.01 4.24 -4.61
N ILE A 88 -18.50 3.05 -4.92
CA ILE A 88 -17.67 1.86 -5.15
C ILE A 88 -16.80 2.07 -6.40
N ASP A 89 -17.36 2.56 -7.49
CA ASP A 89 -16.61 2.84 -8.73
C ASP A 89 -15.51 3.88 -8.50
N ASN A 90 -15.80 4.92 -7.71
CA ASN A 90 -14.81 5.93 -7.32
C ASN A 90 -13.68 5.33 -6.50
N CYS A 91 -14.00 4.45 -5.56
CA CYS A 91 -13.00 3.75 -4.75
C CYS A 91 -12.11 2.86 -5.62
N ILE A 92 -12.70 2.12 -6.56
CA ILE A 92 -11.97 1.27 -7.51
C ILE A 92 -11.06 2.12 -8.39
N ALA A 93 -11.55 3.23 -8.90
CA ALA A 93 -10.77 4.16 -9.73
C ALA A 93 -9.56 4.72 -8.95
N LEU A 94 -9.77 5.07 -7.68
CA LEU A 94 -8.69 5.55 -6.82
C LEU A 94 -7.62 4.48 -6.59
N LEU A 95 -8.03 3.24 -6.39
CA LEU A 95 -7.11 2.12 -6.19
C LEU A 95 -6.32 1.79 -7.46
N ASN A 96 -6.94 1.91 -8.63
CA ASN A 96 -6.28 1.65 -9.90
C ASN A 96 -5.26 2.74 -10.28
N ASN A 97 -5.39 3.94 -9.73
CA ASN A 97 -4.46 5.05 -9.97
C ASN A 97 -3.26 5.06 -9.02
N ILE A 98 -3.24 4.18 -8.05
CA ILE A 98 -2.11 4.00 -7.14
C ILE A 98 -1.19 2.90 -7.67
#